data_6e00f76bd564966eaec2fa8ad7fe596b
#
_entry.id   6e00f76bd564966eaec2fa8ad7fe596b
#
_cell.length_a   1.000
_cell.length_b   1.000
_cell.length_c   1.000
_cell.angle_alpha   90.00
_cell.angle_beta   90.00
_cell.angle_gamma   90.00
#
_symmetry.space_group_name_H-M   'P 1'
#
loop_
_entity.id
_entity.type
_entity.pdbx_description
1 polymer ?
#
loop_
_entity_poly.entity_id
_entity_poly.type
_entity_poly.pdbx_seq_one_letter_code
_entity_poly.pdbx_strand_id
1 'polypeptide(L)'
;MDNKILESIKSILSTNKKIILIPHSSPDADALGSCLALFHFLKNDHSVSIISPNEFTEILKFLPGSENVIVYESQKDKSDVLFDEAEIIFTLDFNSLGRAKNVSYKISKSSAKVIMIDHHENPDDYADFMISNSKMSSTSEMIYDFIAYIDSNKIDNNIATCLYTGIVADTGSFRFPSTTSRTLLVGSKLIDHGVDVTHIFEKLHNNFQFDRLKLLGTTINNFKRIDDLPVLYTLITDEDQKSSNFKKGDSEGFVNFGLSVEGILCSVLFIEKKEDELIKISFRSKGDFKVNIFASRYFNGGGHIHAAGGISKLNLIDTEEKFINDIKQYLKEYYD
;
A
#
# COMPACT_ATOMS: atom_id res chain seq x y z
N MET A 1 1.72 18.42 -11.82
CA MET A 1 1.94 17.52 -12.98
C MET A 1 2.46 18.30 -14.15
N ASP A 2 3.25 17.69 -15.05
CA ASP A 2 3.71 18.35 -16.28
C ASP A 2 2.53 18.48 -17.27
N ASN A 3 2.17 19.72 -17.62
CA ASN A 3 1.05 19.99 -18.52
C ASN A 3 1.24 19.41 -19.93
N LYS A 4 2.47 19.27 -20.43
CA LYS A 4 2.74 18.67 -21.75
C LYS A 4 2.42 17.17 -21.75
N ILE A 5 2.78 16.47 -20.67
CA ILE A 5 2.46 15.05 -20.52
C ILE A 5 0.94 14.87 -20.43
N LEU A 6 0.26 15.69 -19.62
CA LEU A 6 -1.20 15.63 -19.48
C LEU A 6 -1.94 15.89 -20.78
N GLU A 7 -1.52 16.91 -21.57
CA GLU A 7 -2.10 17.18 -22.89
C GLU A 7 -1.87 16.02 -23.88
N SER A 8 -0.68 15.40 -23.84
CA SER A 8 -0.40 14.22 -24.69
C SER A 8 -1.31 13.04 -24.32
N ILE A 9 -1.47 12.74 -23.03
CA ILE A 9 -2.36 11.68 -22.57
C ILE A 9 -3.82 12.01 -22.93
N LYS A 10 -4.27 13.24 -22.70
CA LYS A 10 -5.62 13.70 -23.07
C LYS A 10 -5.89 13.53 -24.57
N SER A 11 -4.90 13.83 -25.41
CA SER A 11 -5.00 13.60 -26.86
C SER A 11 -5.12 12.12 -27.21
N ILE A 12 -4.36 11.22 -26.55
CA ILE A 12 -4.45 9.78 -26.77
C ILE A 12 -5.83 9.24 -26.34
N LEU A 13 -6.39 9.76 -25.24
CA LEU A 13 -7.72 9.40 -24.74
C LEU A 13 -8.88 10.04 -25.48
N SER A 14 -8.65 10.84 -26.52
CA SER A 14 -9.73 11.48 -27.30
C SER A 14 -10.52 10.52 -28.19
N THR A 15 -10.04 9.30 -28.39
CA THR A 15 -10.70 8.22 -29.13
C THR A 15 -10.84 6.97 -28.28
N ASN A 16 -11.85 6.15 -28.58
CA ASN A 16 -12.05 4.88 -27.86
C ASN A 16 -10.78 4.01 -27.90
N LYS A 17 -10.38 3.48 -26.74
CA LYS A 17 -9.17 2.68 -26.52
C LYS A 17 -9.44 1.42 -25.72
N LYS A 18 -8.63 0.39 -25.93
CA LYS A 18 -8.54 -0.77 -25.05
C LYS A 18 -7.49 -0.47 -23.97
N ILE A 19 -7.94 -0.32 -22.72
CA ILE A 19 -7.12 0.17 -21.60
C ILE A 19 -7.05 -0.90 -20.51
N ILE A 20 -5.84 -1.13 -20.00
CA ILE A 20 -5.63 -1.94 -18.78
C ILE A 20 -5.15 -1.01 -17.66
N LEU A 21 -5.73 -1.18 -16.48
CA LEU A 21 -5.32 -0.53 -15.24
C LEU A 21 -4.70 -1.59 -14.33
N ILE A 22 -3.48 -1.35 -13.84
CA ILE A 22 -2.72 -2.31 -13.07
C ILE A 22 -2.27 -1.67 -11.76
N PRO A 23 -2.71 -2.18 -10.58
CA PRO A 23 -2.14 -1.82 -9.29
C PRO A 23 -0.87 -2.62 -9.01
N HIS A 24 -0.12 -2.30 -7.94
CA HIS A 24 0.95 -3.17 -7.47
C HIS A 24 0.44 -4.52 -6.94
N SER A 25 1.36 -5.48 -6.78
CA SER A 25 1.05 -6.80 -6.19
C SER A 25 0.63 -6.66 -4.72
N SER A 26 -0.40 -7.39 -4.31
CA SER A 26 -1.09 -7.27 -3.02
C SER A 26 -1.58 -5.83 -2.81
N PRO A 27 -2.48 -5.35 -3.69
CA PRO A 27 -2.87 -3.95 -3.69
C PRO A 27 -3.54 -3.58 -2.37
N ASP A 28 -3.13 -2.42 -1.86
CA ASP A 28 -3.75 -1.76 -0.73
C ASP A 28 -4.91 -0.85 -1.19
N ALA A 29 -5.39 -0.01 -0.27
CA ALA A 29 -6.52 0.85 -0.56
C ALA A 29 -6.18 2.01 -1.52
N ASP A 30 -4.92 2.46 -1.57
CA ASP A 30 -4.51 3.51 -2.51
C ASP A 30 -4.35 2.94 -3.92
N ALA A 31 -3.63 1.82 -4.06
CA ALA A 31 -3.46 1.14 -5.34
C ALA A 31 -4.79 0.73 -5.97
N LEU A 32 -5.69 0.13 -5.18
CA LEU A 32 -6.99 -0.33 -5.67
C LEU A 32 -7.95 0.85 -5.89
N GLY A 33 -7.99 1.82 -4.98
CA GLY A 33 -8.83 3.01 -5.06
C GLY A 33 -8.49 3.87 -6.27
N SER A 34 -7.21 4.09 -6.55
CA SER A 34 -6.75 4.80 -7.74
C SER A 34 -7.15 4.09 -9.04
N CYS A 35 -7.00 2.74 -9.10
CA CYS A 35 -7.44 1.93 -10.25
C CYS A 35 -8.95 2.01 -10.47
N LEU A 36 -9.75 1.81 -9.42
CA LEU A 36 -11.20 1.82 -9.50
C LEU A 36 -11.75 3.21 -9.85
N ALA A 37 -11.19 4.27 -9.30
CA ALA A 37 -11.56 5.63 -9.67
C ALA A 37 -11.31 5.91 -11.15
N LEU A 38 -10.12 5.55 -11.66
CA LEU A 38 -9.78 5.72 -13.06
C LEU A 38 -10.63 4.82 -13.97
N PHE A 39 -10.98 3.60 -13.52
CA PHE A 39 -11.92 2.73 -14.23
C PHE A 39 -13.29 3.41 -14.38
N HIS A 40 -13.87 3.91 -13.29
CA HIS A 40 -15.17 4.60 -13.34
C HIS A 40 -15.13 5.84 -14.25
N PHE A 41 -14.02 6.55 -14.26
CA PHE A 41 -13.84 7.73 -15.12
C PHE A 41 -13.80 7.38 -16.61
N LEU A 42 -13.13 6.27 -16.98
CA LEU A 42 -12.83 5.92 -18.37
C LEU A 42 -13.83 4.96 -19.03
N LYS A 43 -14.55 4.13 -18.24
CA LYS A 43 -15.35 3.00 -18.74
C LYS A 43 -16.47 3.34 -19.71
N ASN A 44 -16.96 4.58 -19.71
CA ASN A 44 -18.04 5.01 -20.60
C ASN A 44 -17.52 5.38 -22.01
N ASP A 45 -16.26 5.76 -22.13
CA ASP A 45 -15.66 6.23 -23.38
C ASP A 45 -14.66 5.21 -23.96
N HIS A 46 -14.23 4.23 -23.16
CA HIS A 46 -13.19 3.25 -23.52
C HIS A 46 -13.56 1.83 -23.06
N SER A 47 -12.89 0.82 -23.65
CA SER A 47 -12.92 -0.56 -23.16
C SER A 47 -11.86 -0.72 -22.08
N VAL A 48 -12.27 -0.72 -20.80
CA VAL A 48 -11.35 -0.70 -19.68
C VAL A 48 -11.42 -1.99 -18.88
N SER A 49 -10.27 -2.56 -18.56
CA SER A 49 -10.12 -3.72 -17.66
C SER A 49 -9.17 -3.39 -16.51
N ILE A 50 -9.46 -3.86 -15.31
CA ILE A 50 -8.54 -3.80 -14.18
C ILE A 50 -7.94 -5.18 -14.01
N ILE A 51 -6.61 -5.29 -14.00
CA ILE A 51 -5.88 -6.55 -13.78
C ILE A 51 -5.00 -6.40 -12.56
N SER A 52 -5.42 -7.01 -11.44
CA SER A 52 -4.58 -7.14 -10.24
C SER A 52 -3.62 -8.31 -10.40
N PRO A 53 -2.33 -8.16 -10.07
CA PRO A 53 -1.37 -9.28 -10.12
C PRO A 53 -1.80 -10.49 -9.30
N ASN A 54 -2.39 -10.26 -8.13
CA ASN A 54 -2.89 -11.28 -7.21
C ASN A 54 -4.12 -10.78 -6.42
N GLU A 55 -4.67 -11.65 -5.57
CA GLU A 55 -5.80 -11.31 -4.71
C GLU A 55 -5.51 -10.10 -3.80
N PHE A 56 -6.56 -9.31 -3.57
CA PHE A 56 -6.56 -8.21 -2.62
C PHE A 56 -7.42 -8.54 -1.39
N THR A 57 -7.30 -7.75 -0.34
CA THR A 57 -7.97 -8.02 0.93
C THR A 57 -9.49 -7.88 0.83
N GLU A 58 -10.22 -8.78 1.52
CA GLU A 58 -11.70 -8.73 1.61
C GLU A 58 -12.23 -7.36 2.07
N ILE A 59 -11.43 -6.66 2.90
CA ILE A 59 -11.78 -5.34 3.41
C ILE A 59 -12.03 -4.32 2.27
N LEU A 60 -11.35 -4.47 1.14
CA LEU A 60 -11.48 -3.55 0.00
C LEU A 60 -12.61 -3.91 -0.98
N LYS A 61 -13.29 -5.03 -0.78
CA LYS A 61 -14.40 -5.44 -1.65
C LYS A 61 -15.63 -4.55 -1.55
N PHE A 62 -15.68 -3.64 -0.58
CA PHE A 62 -16.75 -2.64 -0.51
C PHE A 62 -16.60 -1.50 -1.53
N LEU A 63 -15.41 -1.33 -2.11
CA LEU A 63 -15.16 -0.27 -3.08
C LEU A 63 -16.01 -0.46 -4.33
N PRO A 64 -16.68 0.59 -4.81
CA PRO A 64 -17.48 0.52 -6.04
C PRO A 64 -16.67 -0.01 -7.22
N GLY A 65 -17.15 -1.07 -7.87
CA GLY A 65 -16.51 -1.67 -9.04
C GLY A 65 -15.46 -2.73 -8.71
N SER A 66 -15.20 -3.04 -7.44
CA SER A 66 -14.22 -4.06 -7.02
C SER A 66 -14.51 -5.45 -7.60
N GLU A 67 -15.76 -5.77 -7.89
CA GLU A 67 -16.21 -7.00 -8.54
C GLU A 67 -15.73 -7.14 -10.00
N ASN A 68 -15.29 -6.04 -10.63
CA ASN A 68 -14.77 -6.04 -12.01
C ASN A 68 -13.26 -6.30 -12.07
N VAL A 69 -12.58 -6.39 -10.93
CA VAL A 69 -11.14 -6.63 -10.88
C VAL A 69 -10.83 -8.07 -11.29
N ILE A 70 -10.04 -8.23 -12.33
CA ILE A 70 -9.55 -9.52 -12.81
C ILE A 70 -8.27 -9.83 -12.05
N VAL A 71 -8.23 -10.98 -11.37
CA VAL A 71 -7.03 -11.44 -10.67
C VAL A 71 -6.20 -12.30 -11.61
N TYR A 72 -5.00 -11.86 -11.94
CA TYR A 72 -4.13 -12.53 -12.91
C TYR A 72 -3.81 -13.97 -12.52
N GLU A 73 -3.50 -14.23 -11.24
CA GLU A 73 -3.16 -15.58 -10.76
C GLU A 73 -4.27 -16.60 -11.02
N SER A 74 -5.53 -16.20 -10.92
CA SER A 74 -6.69 -17.10 -11.09
C SER A 74 -7.32 -17.03 -12.49
N GLN A 75 -7.06 -15.96 -13.26
CA GLN A 75 -7.66 -15.73 -14.58
C GLN A 75 -6.60 -15.38 -15.63
N LYS A 76 -5.51 -16.14 -15.64
CA LYS A 76 -4.34 -15.86 -16.49
C LYS A 76 -4.66 -15.80 -17.98
N ASP A 77 -5.34 -16.81 -18.53
CA ASP A 77 -5.63 -16.89 -19.98
C ASP A 77 -6.48 -15.70 -20.45
N LYS A 78 -7.49 -15.34 -19.67
CA LYS A 78 -8.32 -14.15 -19.93
C LYS A 78 -7.49 -12.87 -19.89
N SER A 79 -6.63 -12.73 -18.89
CA SER A 79 -5.76 -11.57 -18.73
C SER A 79 -4.74 -11.47 -19.85
N ASP A 80 -4.15 -12.59 -20.29
CA ASP A 80 -3.18 -12.62 -21.37
C ASP A 80 -3.77 -12.11 -22.69
N VAL A 81 -5.01 -12.48 -23.03
CA VAL A 81 -5.71 -11.94 -24.20
C VAL A 81 -5.90 -10.41 -24.07
N LEU A 82 -6.28 -9.92 -22.89
CA LEU A 82 -6.43 -8.48 -22.67
C LEU A 82 -5.11 -7.73 -22.84
N PHE A 83 -3.99 -8.29 -22.34
CA PHE A 83 -2.66 -7.70 -22.56
C PHE A 83 -2.27 -7.63 -24.03
N ASP A 84 -2.57 -8.67 -24.81
CA ASP A 84 -2.25 -8.74 -26.24
C ASP A 84 -3.07 -7.71 -27.05
N GLU A 85 -4.26 -7.36 -26.58
CA GLU A 85 -5.16 -6.40 -27.22
C GLU A 85 -5.02 -4.95 -26.73
N ALA A 86 -4.31 -4.73 -25.62
CA ALA A 86 -4.20 -3.43 -24.99
C ALA A 86 -3.51 -2.40 -25.88
N GLU A 87 -4.06 -1.20 -25.94
CA GLU A 87 -3.47 -0.02 -26.58
C GLU A 87 -2.80 0.89 -25.54
N ILE A 88 -3.33 0.88 -24.30
CA ILE A 88 -2.82 1.68 -23.18
C ILE A 88 -2.79 0.80 -21.92
N ILE A 89 -1.72 0.91 -21.16
CA ILE A 89 -1.57 0.31 -19.84
C ILE A 89 -1.29 1.44 -18.85
N PHE A 90 -2.17 1.63 -17.89
CA PHE A 90 -1.87 2.46 -16.71
C PHE A 90 -1.29 1.59 -15.61
N THR A 91 -0.15 1.97 -15.10
CA THR A 91 0.46 1.41 -13.89
C THR A 91 0.28 2.40 -12.76
N LEU A 92 -0.41 1.97 -11.70
CA LEU A 92 -0.88 2.84 -10.64
C LEU A 92 -0.30 2.40 -9.29
N ASP A 93 0.26 3.36 -8.58
CA ASP A 93 0.81 3.20 -7.24
C ASP A 93 2.02 2.26 -7.16
N PHE A 94 2.86 2.28 -8.18
CA PHE A 94 4.17 1.64 -8.11
C PHE A 94 5.21 2.28 -9.01
N ASN A 95 6.42 2.40 -8.45
CA ASN A 95 7.58 3.06 -9.04
C ASN A 95 8.47 2.13 -9.89
N SER A 96 8.27 0.80 -9.81
CA SER A 96 9.09 -0.18 -10.53
C SER A 96 8.30 -1.41 -10.94
N LEU A 97 8.65 -2.02 -12.10
CA LEU A 97 7.97 -3.21 -12.59
C LEU A 97 8.07 -4.41 -11.63
N GLY A 98 9.10 -4.47 -10.79
CA GLY A 98 9.25 -5.52 -9.78
C GLY A 98 8.07 -5.58 -8.80
N ARG A 99 7.38 -4.46 -8.56
CA ARG A 99 6.18 -4.42 -7.70
C ARG A 99 4.93 -5.03 -8.35
N ALA A 100 4.93 -5.21 -9.67
CA ALA A 100 3.87 -5.90 -10.41
C ALA A 100 4.07 -7.42 -10.50
N LYS A 101 5.20 -7.95 -9.99
CA LYS A 101 5.53 -9.39 -9.92
C LYS A 101 5.23 -10.16 -11.22
N ASN A 102 4.25 -11.10 -11.17
CA ASN A 102 3.88 -12.02 -12.25
C ASN A 102 3.38 -11.34 -13.53
N VAL A 103 2.90 -10.09 -13.47
CA VAL A 103 2.48 -9.32 -14.65
C VAL A 103 3.56 -8.38 -15.18
N SER A 104 4.70 -8.23 -14.49
CA SER A 104 5.78 -7.30 -14.89
C SER A 104 6.31 -7.60 -16.30
N TYR A 105 6.48 -8.90 -16.63
CA TYR A 105 6.90 -9.32 -17.97
C TYR A 105 5.88 -8.94 -19.05
N LYS A 106 4.58 -9.05 -18.76
CA LYS A 106 3.52 -8.67 -19.71
C LYS A 106 3.55 -7.17 -20.01
N ILE A 107 3.74 -6.35 -18.98
CA ILE A 107 3.88 -4.88 -19.14
C ILE A 107 5.10 -4.57 -20.00
N SER A 108 6.27 -5.13 -19.67
CA SER A 108 7.54 -4.84 -20.35
C SER A 108 7.60 -5.32 -21.82
N LYS A 109 6.77 -6.29 -22.20
CA LYS A 109 6.70 -6.84 -23.56
C LYS A 109 5.51 -6.35 -24.38
N SER A 110 4.61 -5.58 -23.75
CA SER A 110 3.46 -5.02 -24.44
C SER A 110 3.88 -3.97 -25.47
N SER A 111 3.15 -3.90 -26.57
CA SER A 111 3.23 -2.82 -27.54
C SER A 111 2.35 -1.61 -27.16
N ALA A 112 1.55 -1.74 -26.10
CA ALA A 112 0.71 -0.68 -25.57
C ALA A 112 1.55 0.49 -25.03
N LYS A 113 0.98 1.69 -25.08
CA LYS A 113 1.58 2.85 -24.38
C LYS A 113 1.44 2.69 -22.88
N VAL A 114 2.55 2.73 -22.16
CA VAL A 114 2.58 2.63 -20.70
C VAL A 114 2.55 4.01 -20.07
N ILE A 115 1.58 4.24 -19.20
CA ILE A 115 1.41 5.47 -18.42
C ILE A 115 1.54 5.13 -16.94
N MET A 116 2.56 5.65 -16.29
CA MET A 116 2.77 5.49 -14.84
C MET A 116 2.23 6.70 -14.09
N ILE A 117 1.43 6.46 -13.06
CA ILE A 117 1.03 7.48 -12.07
C ILE A 117 1.34 6.92 -10.69
N ASP A 118 2.27 7.57 -9.98
CA ASP A 118 2.83 7.02 -8.75
C ASP A 118 3.43 8.11 -7.84
N HIS A 119 3.35 7.91 -6.52
CA HIS A 119 3.90 8.83 -5.54
C HIS A 119 5.14 8.29 -4.80
N HIS A 120 5.63 7.10 -5.13
CA HIS A 120 6.80 6.52 -4.49
C HIS A 120 8.10 7.19 -4.94
N GLU A 121 9.12 7.10 -4.08
CA GLU A 121 10.47 7.58 -4.37
C GLU A 121 11.21 6.66 -5.36
N ASN A 122 12.19 7.22 -6.08
CA ASN A 122 13.10 6.50 -6.97
C ASN A 122 12.39 5.68 -8.06
N PRO A 123 11.58 6.30 -8.94
CA PRO A 123 10.92 5.59 -10.01
C PRO A 123 11.90 5.08 -11.07
N ASP A 124 11.65 3.86 -11.56
CA ASP A 124 12.33 3.29 -12.72
C ASP A 124 11.80 3.93 -14.02
N ASP A 125 12.68 4.06 -15.02
CA ASP A 125 12.34 4.58 -16.35
C ASP A 125 11.80 3.44 -17.26
N TYR A 126 10.54 3.03 -17.06
CA TYR A 126 9.91 1.94 -17.82
C TYR A 126 8.66 2.36 -18.60
N ALA A 127 8.14 3.55 -18.35
CA ALA A 127 6.88 4.01 -18.94
C ALA A 127 7.08 5.07 -20.01
N ASP A 128 6.23 5.07 -21.05
CA ASP A 128 6.24 6.10 -22.09
C ASP A 128 5.86 7.50 -21.53
N PHE A 129 4.98 7.53 -20.53
CA PHE A 129 4.59 8.73 -19.82
C PHE A 129 4.68 8.49 -18.30
N MET A 130 5.45 9.31 -17.63
CA MET A 130 5.67 9.22 -16.19
C MET A 130 5.09 10.44 -15.47
N ILE A 131 4.11 10.19 -14.60
CA ILE A 131 3.57 11.17 -13.66
C ILE A 131 3.96 10.67 -12.26
N SER A 132 5.13 11.09 -11.78
CA SER A 132 5.65 10.70 -10.48
C SER A 132 5.86 11.92 -9.61
N ASN A 133 5.40 11.85 -8.35
CA ASN A 133 5.61 12.91 -7.38
C ASN A 133 5.55 12.41 -5.94
N SER A 134 6.70 12.14 -5.35
CA SER A 134 6.85 11.64 -3.96
C SER A 134 6.43 12.63 -2.86
N LYS A 135 6.03 13.87 -3.21
CA LYS A 135 5.48 14.84 -2.27
C LYS A 135 3.96 14.79 -2.17
N MET A 136 3.31 14.01 -3.04
CA MET A 136 1.87 13.78 -2.95
C MET A 136 1.56 12.79 -1.83
N SER A 137 0.39 12.96 -1.22
CA SER A 137 0.00 12.11 -0.09
C SER A 137 -0.32 10.67 -0.49
N SER A 138 -0.75 10.48 -1.73
CA SER A 138 -1.19 9.19 -2.28
C SER A 138 -1.30 9.25 -3.80
N THR A 139 -1.30 8.11 -4.47
CA THR A 139 -1.61 7.99 -5.89
C THR A 139 -3.08 8.39 -6.17
N SER A 140 -4.00 8.11 -5.26
CA SER A 140 -5.39 8.54 -5.36
C SER A 140 -5.54 10.07 -5.40
N GLU A 141 -4.74 10.84 -4.65
CA GLU A 141 -4.71 12.29 -4.77
C GLU A 141 -4.20 12.72 -6.16
N MET A 142 -3.23 12.01 -6.73
CA MET A 142 -2.73 12.27 -8.08
C MET A 142 -3.78 11.93 -9.15
N ILE A 143 -4.53 10.85 -8.99
CA ILE A 143 -5.64 10.49 -9.89
C ILE A 143 -6.78 11.52 -9.82
N TYR A 144 -7.07 12.07 -8.62
CA TYR A 144 -7.98 13.20 -8.51
C TYR A 144 -7.54 14.36 -9.41
N ASP A 145 -6.27 14.75 -9.36
CA ASP A 145 -5.73 15.82 -10.19
C ASP A 145 -5.80 15.50 -11.69
N PHE A 146 -5.48 14.26 -12.04
CA PHE A 146 -5.54 13.77 -13.41
C PHE A 146 -6.98 13.85 -13.97
N ILE A 147 -7.96 13.36 -13.24
CA ILE A 147 -9.38 13.42 -13.63
C ILE A 147 -9.85 14.86 -13.70
N ALA A 148 -9.55 15.69 -12.70
CA ALA A 148 -9.96 17.10 -12.67
C ALA A 148 -9.36 17.91 -13.82
N TYR A 149 -8.16 17.56 -14.27
CA TYR A 149 -7.53 18.19 -15.45
C TYR A 149 -8.24 17.82 -16.76
N ILE A 150 -8.66 16.56 -16.91
CA ILE A 150 -9.32 16.09 -18.15
C ILE A 150 -10.77 16.57 -18.16
N ASP A 151 -11.55 16.24 -17.13
CA ASP A 151 -12.96 16.65 -16.98
C ASP A 151 -13.44 16.46 -15.53
N SER A 152 -13.40 17.52 -14.74
CA SER A 152 -13.83 17.50 -13.35
C SER A 152 -15.33 17.22 -13.16
N ASN A 153 -16.16 17.44 -14.20
CA ASN A 153 -17.61 17.21 -14.10
C ASN A 153 -17.98 15.72 -14.09
N LYS A 154 -17.03 14.85 -14.47
CA LYS A 154 -17.22 13.38 -14.44
C LYS A 154 -16.99 12.75 -13.07
N ILE A 155 -16.52 13.51 -12.07
CA ILE A 155 -16.34 12.98 -10.72
C ILE A 155 -17.73 12.74 -10.11
N ASP A 156 -18.12 11.48 -10.07
CA ASP A 156 -19.32 11.01 -9.39
C ASP A 156 -19.01 10.45 -8.00
N ASN A 157 -20.03 9.95 -7.30
CA ASN A 157 -19.88 9.35 -5.96
C ASN A 157 -18.98 8.12 -5.98
N ASN A 158 -18.99 7.29 -7.05
CA ASN A 158 -18.17 6.09 -7.13
C ASN A 158 -16.67 6.46 -7.24
N ILE A 159 -16.34 7.40 -8.13
CA ILE A 159 -14.99 7.94 -8.27
C ILE A 159 -14.53 8.56 -6.95
N ALA A 160 -15.38 9.40 -6.35
CA ALA A 160 -15.06 10.09 -5.11
C ALA A 160 -14.82 9.12 -3.95
N THR A 161 -15.65 8.07 -3.81
CA THR A 161 -15.52 7.03 -2.79
C THR A 161 -14.20 6.29 -2.92
N CYS A 162 -13.83 5.87 -4.14
CA CYS A 162 -12.56 5.18 -4.39
C CYS A 162 -11.36 6.05 -4.06
N LEU A 163 -11.33 7.31 -4.54
CA LEU A 163 -10.25 8.25 -4.29
C LEU A 163 -10.12 8.60 -2.80
N TYR A 164 -11.24 8.88 -2.14
CA TYR A 164 -11.24 9.22 -0.72
C TYR A 164 -10.70 8.07 0.14
N THR A 165 -11.07 6.83 -0.22
CA THR A 165 -10.60 5.63 0.49
C THR A 165 -9.08 5.49 0.38
N GLY A 166 -8.49 5.66 -0.80
CA GLY A 166 -7.05 5.62 -1.00
C GLY A 166 -6.33 6.72 -0.22
N ILE A 167 -6.80 7.97 -0.31
CA ILE A 167 -6.22 9.10 0.44
C ILE A 167 -6.27 8.85 1.95
N VAL A 168 -7.41 8.39 2.49
CA VAL A 168 -7.56 8.11 3.94
C VAL A 168 -6.60 7.02 4.38
N ALA A 169 -6.47 5.95 3.60
CA ALA A 169 -5.58 4.85 3.94
C ALA A 169 -4.11 5.29 4.00
N ASP A 170 -3.63 5.96 2.95
CA ASP A 170 -2.22 6.33 2.79
C ASP A 170 -1.77 7.49 3.68
N THR A 171 -2.72 8.33 4.10
CA THR A 171 -2.49 9.40 5.08
C THR A 171 -2.72 8.95 6.53
N GLY A 172 -3.07 7.68 6.75
CA GLY A 172 -3.45 7.18 8.07
C GLY A 172 -4.58 7.99 8.68
N SER A 173 -5.62 8.27 7.91
CA SER A 173 -6.73 9.15 8.27
C SER A 173 -6.28 10.59 8.54
N PHE A 174 -5.50 11.14 7.62
CA PHE A 174 -4.97 12.52 7.65
C PHE A 174 -4.01 12.82 8.83
N ARG A 175 -3.35 11.80 9.40
CA ARG A 175 -2.43 11.95 10.53
C ARG A 175 -0.96 11.92 10.15
N PHE A 176 -0.62 11.36 8.98
CA PHE A 176 0.78 11.21 8.58
C PHE A 176 1.34 12.52 8.03
N PRO A 177 2.68 12.70 8.07
CA PRO A 177 3.35 13.91 7.58
C PRO A 177 3.13 14.21 6.09
N SER A 178 2.73 13.24 5.29
CA SER A 178 2.33 13.40 3.89
C SER A 178 1.04 14.20 3.71
N THR A 179 0.24 14.36 4.77
CA THR A 179 -1.00 15.14 4.75
C THR A 179 -0.68 16.63 4.63
N THR A 180 -1.14 17.25 3.56
CA THR A 180 -0.99 18.68 3.30
C THR A 180 -2.35 19.40 3.37
N SER A 181 -2.34 20.74 3.37
CA SER A 181 -3.58 21.52 3.22
C SER A 181 -4.32 21.19 1.92
N ARG A 182 -3.56 20.86 0.86
CA ARG A 182 -4.14 20.42 -0.41
C ARG A 182 -4.83 19.06 -0.28
N THR A 183 -4.22 18.11 0.39
CA THR A 183 -4.82 16.78 0.66
C THR A 183 -6.17 16.92 1.36
N LEU A 184 -6.27 17.80 2.37
CA LEU A 184 -7.52 18.10 3.06
C LEU A 184 -8.54 18.79 2.15
N LEU A 185 -8.10 19.70 1.27
CA LEU A 185 -8.96 20.35 0.29
C LEU A 185 -9.54 19.34 -0.71
N VAL A 186 -8.72 18.40 -1.21
CA VAL A 186 -9.18 17.31 -2.09
C VAL A 186 -10.18 16.43 -1.33
N GLY A 187 -9.88 16.04 -0.09
CA GLY A 187 -10.81 15.28 0.75
C GLY A 187 -12.16 15.98 0.91
N SER A 188 -12.15 17.30 1.18
CA SER A 188 -13.38 18.12 1.28
C SER A 188 -14.20 18.08 -0.02
N LYS A 189 -13.55 18.26 -1.18
CA LYS A 189 -14.24 18.21 -2.49
C LYS A 189 -14.83 16.83 -2.78
N LEU A 190 -14.13 15.75 -2.41
CA LEU A 190 -14.65 14.40 -2.57
C LEU A 190 -15.89 14.16 -1.70
N ILE A 191 -15.93 14.71 -0.47
CA ILE A 191 -17.12 14.68 0.39
C ILE A 191 -18.30 15.40 -0.25
N ASP A 192 -18.09 16.53 -0.93
CA ASP A 192 -19.14 17.24 -1.66
C ASP A 192 -19.79 16.38 -2.76
N HIS A 193 -19.08 15.34 -3.27
CA HIS A 193 -19.62 14.33 -4.19
C HIS A 193 -20.37 13.21 -3.49
N GLY A 194 -20.67 13.33 -2.19
CA GLY A 194 -21.54 12.43 -1.43
C GLY A 194 -20.82 11.21 -0.83
N VAL A 195 -19.51 11.30 -0.59
CA VAL A 195 -18.76 10.23 0.08
C VAL A 195 -19.28 9.99 1.49
N ASP A 196 -19.60 8.75 1.82
CA ASP A 196 -19.91 8.35 3.19
C ASP A 196 -18.61 8.05 3.96
N VAL A 197 -18.10 9.11 4.61
CA VAL A 197 -16.86 9.06 5.40
C VAL A 197 -16.94 8.04 6.53
N THR A 198 -18.10 7.95 7.19
CA THR A 198 -18.32 7.02 8.31
C THR A 198 -18.23 5.58 7.82
N HIS A 199 -18.92 5.25 6.73
CA HIS A 199 -18.89 3.92 6.14
C HIS A 199 -17.46 3.50 5.74
N ILE A 200 -16.71 4.40 5.08
CA ILE A 200 -15.31 4.11 4.71
C ILE A 200 -14.47 3.83 5.95
N PHE A 201 -14.59 4.67 6.99
CA PHE A 201 -13.83 4.49 8.22
C PHE A 201 -14.16 3.16 8.91
N GLU A 202 -15.45 2.81 8.99
CA GLU A 202 -15.91 1.53 9.55
C GLU A 202 -15.33 0.34 8.78
N LYS A 203 -15.33 0.39 7.44
CA LYS A 203 -14.76 -0.67 6.60
C LYS A 203 -13.26 -0.82 6.78
N LEU A 204 -12.51 0.29 6.79
CA LEU A 204 -11.05 0.25 6.89
C LEU A 204 -10.54 -0.06 8.31
N HIS A 205 -11.25 0.41 9.35
CA HIS A 205 -10.69 0.41 10.70
C HIS A 205 -11.53 -0.32 11.75
N ASN A 206 -12.84 -0.50 11.54
CA ASN A 206 -13.75 -1.05 12.55
C ASN A 206 -14.40 -2.38 12.13
N ASN A 207 -13.88 -3.04 11.11
CA ASN A 207 -14.41 -4.31 10.60
C ASN A 207 -13.53 -5.50 11.02
N PHE A 208 -13.09 -5.52 12.27
CA PHE A 208 -12.23 -6.59 12.79
C PHE A 208 -13.04 -7.77 13.29
N GLN A 209 -12.62 -8.97 12.93
CA GLN A 209 -13.15 -10.19 13.55
C GLN A 209 -12.74 -10.24 15.03
N PHE A 210 -13.59 -10.85 15.86
CA PHE A 210 -13.33 -10.95 17.30
C PHE A 210 -12.00 -11.67 17.61
N ASP A 211 -11.63 -12.68 16.82
CA ASP A 211 -10.36 -13.40 16.97
C ASP A 211 -9.14 -12.48 16.72
N ARG A 212 -9.23 -11.52 15.81
CA ARG A 212 -8.20 -10.50 15.61
C ARG A 212 -8.04 -9.60 16.86
N LEU A 213 -9.15 -9.25 17.53
CA LEU A 213 -9.07 -8.46 18.76
C LEU A 213 -8.43 -9.25 19.90
N LYS A 214 -8.68 -10.57 20.01
CA LYS A 214 -7.99 -11.45 20.96
C LYS A 214 -6.49 -11.46 20.69
N LEU A 215 -6.09 -11.66 19.43
CA LEU A 215 -4.67 -11.64 19.03
C LEU A 215 -4.02 -10.30 19.32
N LEU A 216 -4.73 -9.19 19.09
CA LEU A 216 -4.25 -7.86 19.47
C LEU A 216 -4.02 -7.76 20.98
N GLY A 217 -4.97 -8.24 21.80
CA GLY A 217 -4.82 -8.28 23.26
C GLY A 217 -3.59 -9.07 23.70
N THR A 218 -3.37 -10.26 23.12
CA THR A 218 -2.15 -11.06 23.34
C THR A 218 -0.90 -10.28 22.91
N THR A 219 -0.91 -9.67 21.73
CA THR A 219 0.20 -8.88 21.20
C THR A 219 0.57 -7.72 22.12
N ILE A 220 -0.44 -7.01 22.67
CA ILE A 220 -0.23 -5.90 23.61
C ILE A 220 0.37 -6.41 24.92
N ASN A 221 -0.12 -7.53 25.45
CA ASN A 221 0.42 -8.12 26.69
C ASN A 221 1.85 -8.62 26.54
N ASN A 222 2.25 -9.01 25.33
CA ASN A 222 3.59 -9.50 25.02
C ASN A 222 4.61 -8.39 24.72
N PHE A 223 4.21 -7.10 24.78
CA PHE A 223 5.18 -6.02 24.59
C PHE A 223 6.26 -6.03 25.67
N LYS A 224 7.51 -6.00 25.21
CA LYS A 224 8.71 -5.91 26.03
C LYS A 224 9.44 -4.61 25.73
N ARG A 225 9.98 -3.97 26.74
CA ARG A 225 10.86 -2.80 26.62
C ARG A 225 12.31 -3.25 26.73
N ILE A 226 13.18 -2.68 25.90
CA ILE A 226 14.61 -2.81 26.12
C ILE A 226 15.02 -1.70 27.08
N ASP A 227 15.58 -2.06 28.22
CA ASP A 227 15.98 -1.11 29.26
C ASP A 227 16.91 -0.04 28.67
N ASP A 228 16.70 1.22 29.08
CA ASP A 228 17.46 2.41 28.69
C ASP A 228 17.39 2.76 27.19
N LEU A 229 16.59 2.05 26.38
CA LEU A 229 16.41 2.36 24.96
C LEU A 229 14.97 2.76 24.63
N PRO A 230 14.76 3.67 23.65
CA PRO A 230 13.44 4.06 23.20
C PRO A 230 12.81 3.01 22.25
N VAL A 231 12.89 1.74 22.63
CA VAL A 231 12.51 0.60 21.79
C VAL A 231 11.53 -0.32 22.53
N LEU A 232 10.40 -0.59 21.88
CA LEU A 232 9.47 -1.66 22.27
C LEU A 232 9.45 -2.74 21.19
N TYR A 233 9.29 -3.98 21.61
CA TYR A 233 9.06 -5.09 20.69
C TYR A 233 8.06 -6.08 21.28
N THR A 234 7.42 -6.84 20.39
CA THR A 234 6.43 -7.84 20.75
C THR A 234 6.56 -9.06 19.84
N LEU A 235 6.06 -10.19 20.30
CA LEU A 235 6.15 -11.47 19.62
C LEU A 235 4.75 -12.06 19.46
N ILE A 236 4.49 -12.67 18.30
CA ILE A 236 3.33 -13.53 18.05
C ILE A 236 3.86 -14.91 17.69
N THR A 237 3.68 -15.86 18.59
CA THR A 237 4.09 -17.24 18.40
C THR A 237 3.13 -17.99 17.48
N ASP A 238 3.52 -19.16 17.01
CA ASP A 238 2.62 -20.07 16.28
C ASP A 238 1.41 -20.50 17.15
N GLU A 239 1.62 -20.65 18.47
CA GLU A 239 0.53 -20.96 19.40
C GLU A 239 -0.48 -19.81 19.53
N ASP A 240 -0.01 -18.57 19.63
CA ASP A 240 -0.85 -17.37 19.63
C ASP A 240 -1.68 -17.29 18.34
N GLN A 241 -1.06 -17.59 17.19
CA GLN A 241 -1.73 -17.60 15.89
C GLN A 241 -2.82 -18.69 15.86
N LYS A 242 -2.55 -19.90 16.32
CA LYS A 242 -3.52 -21.02 16.34
C LYS A 242 -4.68 -20.73 17.29
N SER A 243 -4.40 -20.22 18.49
CA SER A 243 -5.43 -19.91 19.50
C SER A 243 -6.39 -18.81 19.09
N SER A 244 -5.97 -17.95 18.17
CA SER A 244 -6.76 -16.82 17.63
C SER A 244 -7.26 -17.03 16.20
N ASN A 245 -7.22 -18.25 15.66
CA ASN A 245 -7.60 -18.53 14.27
C ASN A 245 -7.00 -17.54 13.27
N PHE A 246 -5.72 -17.22 13.44
CA PHE A 246 -5.00 -16.18 12.68
C PHE A 246 -5.15 -16.34 11.16
N LYS A 247 -5.49 -15.26 10.50
CA LYS A 247 -5.50 -15.15 9.04
C LYS A 247 -4.44 -14.15 8.56
N LYS A 248 -3.98 -14.34 7.34
CA LYS A 248 -3.07 -13.39 6.70
C LYS A 248 -3.71 -11.98 6.70
N GLY A 249 -3.02 -11.00 7.27
CA GLY A 249 -3.50 -9.63 7.42
C GLY A 249 -3.92 -9.26 8.85
N ASP A 250 -4.27 -10.21 9.71
CA ASP A 250 -4.78 -9.93 11.07
C ASP A 250 -3.79 -9.16 11.96
N SER A 251 -2.49 -9.30 11.72
CA SER A 251 -1.45 -8.58 12.47
C SER A 251 -1.10 -7.20 11.89
N GLU A 252 -1.79 -6.78 10.82
CA GLU A 252 -1.51 -5.48 10.20
C GLU A 252 -1.82 -4.34 11.18
N GLY A 253 -0.88 -3.40 11.30
CA GLY A 253 -1.00 -2.28 12.22
C GLY A 253 -0.62 -2.57 13.68
N PHE A 254 -0.51 -3.83 14.11
CA PHE A 254 -0.20 -4.17 15.51
C PHE A 254 1.12 -3.58 16.00
N VAL A 255 2.13 -3.57 15.15
CA VAL A 255 3.43 -2.96 15.47
C VAL A 255 3.32 -1.47 15.81
N ASN A 256 2.31 -0.75 15.29
CA ASN A 256 2.17 0.68 15.53
C ASN A 256 1.75 1.00 16.98
N PHE A 257 1.13 0.05 17.70
CA PHE A 257 0.74 0.27 19.09
C PHE A 257 1.94 0.57 19.99
N GLY A 258 3.10 -0.02 19.73
CA GLY A 258 4.30 0.31 20.48
C GLY A 258 4.77 1.75 20.32
N LEU A 259 4.52 2.39 19.17
CA LEU A 259 4.85 3.81 18.96
C LEU A 259 3.91 4.78 19.70
N SER A 260 2.77 4.28 20.22
CA SER A 260 1.85 5.09 21.03
C SER A 260 2.38 5.35 22.44
N VAL A 261 3.39 4.59 22.87
CA VAL A 261 3.99 4.73 24.21
C VAL A 261 4.93 5.93 24.21
N GLU A 262 4.81 6.76 25.27
CA GLU A 262 5.66 7.93 25.47
C GLU A 262 7.15 7.53 25.54
N GLY A 263 8.00 8.28 24.86
CA GLY A 263 9.45 8.07 24.83
C GLY A 263 9.90 6.94 23.91
N ILE A 264 8.98 6.20 23.24
CA ILE A 264 9.36 5.15 22.28
C ILE A 264 9.53 5.74 20.88
N LEU A 265 10.66 5.46 20.26
CA LEU A 265 11.01 5.85 18.90
C LEU A 265 10.97 4.69 17.89
N CYS A 266 11.09 3.45 18.36
CA CYS A 266 11.07 2.25 17.52
C CYS A 266 10.16 1.18 18.12
N SER A 267 9.33 0.58 17.28
CA SER A 267 8.49 -0.57 17.62
C SER A 267 8.72 -1.72 16.65
N VAL A 268 8.82 -2.93 17.17
CA VAL A 268 9.12 -4.13 16.39
C VAL A 268 8.13 -5.24 16.71
N LEU A 269 7.64 -5.92 15.68
CA LEU A 269 6.77 -7.09 15.80
C LEU A 269 7.43 -8.28 15.11
N PHE A 270 7.61 -9.36 15.86
CA PHE A 270 8.07 -10.65 15.36
C PHE A 270 6.87 -11.59 15.23
N ILE A 271 6.75 -12.26 14.10
CA ILE A 271 5.71 -13.25 13.84
C ILE A 271 6.38 -14.56 13.43
N GLU A 272 6.20 -15.59 14.22
CA GLU A 272 6.68 -16.93 13.92
C GLU A 272 5.91 -17.51 12.74
N LYS A 273 6.60 -17.97 11.69
CA LYS A 273 6.06 -18.63 10.52
C LYS A 273 6.64 -20.02 10.43
N LYS A 274 6.07 -20.96 11.20
CA LYS A 274 6.59 -22.34 11.29
C LYS A 274 6.57 -23.07 9.95
N GLU A 275 5.54 -22.87 9.13
CA GLU A 275 5.42 -23.50 7.81
C GLU A 275 6.53 -23.03 6.87
N ASP A 276 6.97 -21.80 6.99
CA ASP A 276 8.03 -21.18 6.18
C ASP A 276 9.42 -21.29 6.82
N GLU A 277 9.52 -21.86 8.04
CA GLU A 277 10.73 -21.96 8.85
C GLU A 277 11.45 -20.61 9.01
N LEU A 278 10.68 -19.54 9.26
CA LEU A 278 11.22 -18.19 9.43
C LEU A 278 10.41 -17.36 10.44
N ILE A 279 11.05 -16.29 10.90
CA ILE A 279 10.41 -15.21 11.65
C ILE A 279 10.23 -14.02 10.73
N LYS A 280 8.99 -13.60 10.50
CA LYS A 280 8.67 -12.34 9.81
C LYS A 280 8.78 -11.19 10.81
N ILE A 281 9.47 -10.12 10.41
CA ILE A 281 9.72 -8.97 11.29
C ILE A 281 9.12 -7.72 10.65
N SER A 282 8.40 -6.95 11.45
CA SER A 282 7.89 -5.62 11.04
C SER A 282 8.51 -4.56 11.94
N PHE A 283 9.08 -3.53 11.33
CA PHE A 283 9.70 -2.42 12.02
C PHE A 283 8.92 -1.14 11.76
N ARG A 284 8.73 -0.34 12.81
CA ARG A 284 8.17 1.02 12.71
C ARG A 284 8.98 1.97 13.57
N SER A 285 9.09 3.21 13.13
CA SER A 285 9.80 4.26 13.88
C SER A 285 9.17 5.63 13.72
N LYS A 286 9.65 6.57 14.52
CA LYS A 286 9.32 7.99 14.42
C LYS A 286 10.58 8.83 14.70
N GLY A 287 10.50 10.14 14.39
CA GLY A 287 11.64 11.04 14.52
C GLY A 287 12.76 10.70 13.55
N ASP A 288 13.99 10.81 13.99
CA ASP A 288 15.17 10.60 13.13
C ASP A 288 15.59 9.12 12.99
N PHE A 289 14.94 8.20 13.69
CA PHE A 289 15.29 6.77 13.67
C PHE A 289 14.86 6.09 12.36
N LYS A 290 15.85 5.72 11.52
CA LYS A 290 15.62 5.15 10.17
C LYS A 290 15.60 3.61 10.22
N VAL A 291 14.45 3.00 10.42
CA VAL A 291 14.33 1.53 10.54
C VAL A 291 14.64 0.77 9.26
N ASN A 292 14.51 1.37 8.08
CA ASN A 292 14.85 0.72 6.82
C ASN A 292 16.34 0.36 6.72
N ILE A 293 17.22 1.22 7.23
CA ILE A 293 18.66 0.95 7.29
C ILE A 293 18.95 -0.20 8.24
N PHE A 294 18.33 -0.19 9.42
CA PHE A 294 18.47 -1.26 10.40
C PHE A 294 17.97 -2.61 9.84
N ALA A 295 16.78 -2.63 9.25
CA ALA A 295 16.20 -3.84 8.65
C ALA A 295 17.07 -4.42 7.53
N SER A 296 17.60 -3.57 6.66
CA SER A 296 18.50 -3.97 5.58
C SER A 296 19.82 -4.54 6.08
N ARG A 297 20.41 -3.90 7.10
CA ARG A 297 21.73 -4.28 7.63
C ARG A 297 21.69 -5.61 8.41
N TYR A 298 20.62 -5.86 9.19
CA TYR A 298 20.63 -6.95 10.16
C TYR A 298 19.61 -8.07 9.87
N PHE A 299 18.57 -7.82 9.08
CA PHE A 299 17.45 -8.75 8.92
C PHE A 299 17.01 -9.01 7.46
N ASN A 300 17.94 -8.86 6.51
CA ASN A 300 17.66 -9.10 5.07
C ASN A 300 16.37 -8.39 4.61
N GLY A 301 16.16 -7.18 5.10
CA GLY A 301 14.93 -6.45 4.95
C GLY A 301 15.08 -5.14 4.17
N GLY A 302 14.03 -4.33 4.21
CA GLY A 302 13.99 -3.01 3.58
C GLY A 302 12.61 -2.40 3.71
N GLY A 303 12.42 -1.25 3.08
CA GLY A 303 11.16 -0.50 3.10
C GLY A 303 11.40 1.01 3.20
N HIS A 304 10.37 1.73 3.64
CA HIS A 304 10.44 3.18 3.87
C HIS A 304 11.21 3.52 5.15
N ILE A 305 11.64 4.76 5.27
CA ILE A 305 12.43 5.27 6.40
C ILE A 305 11.85 4.87 7.76
N HIS A 306 10.52 4.97 7.93
CA HIS A 306 9.81 4.70 9.17
C HIS A 306 8.97 3.42 9.17
N ALA A 307 8.96 2.66 8.07
CA ALA A 307 8.19 1.44 7.91
C ALA A 307 8.97 0.43 7.07
N ALA A 308 9.54 -0.58 7.72
CA ALA A 308 10.34 -1.60 7.07
C ALA A 308 9.92 -3.01 7.50
N GLY A 309 10.25 -3.99 6.67
CA GLY A 309 10.12 -5.41 6.98
C GLY A 309 11.47 -6.11 6.97
N GLY A 310 11.53 -7.28 7.57
CA GLY A 310 12.71 -8.14 7.54
C GLY A 310 12.33 -9.59 7.83
N ILE A 311 13.30 -10.48 7.72
CA ILE A 311 13.15 -11.90 8.04
C ILE A 311 14.35 -12.41 8.83
N SER A 312 14.11 -13.42 9.68
CA SER A 312 15.16 -14.21 10.32
C SER A 312 14.89 -15.70 10.06
N LYS A 313 15.95 -16.46 9.79
CA LYS A 313 15.90 -17.93 9.68
C LYS A 313 16.29 -18.63 10.98
N LEU A 314 16.54 -17.89 12.03
CA LEU A 314 16.74 -18.40 13.37
C LEU A 314 15.38 -18.70 14.00
N ASN A 315 15.36 -19.52 15.06
CA ASN A 315 14.15 -19.67 15.86
C ASN A 315 13.79 -18.36 16.58
N LEU A 316 12.61 -18.32 17.20
CA LEU A 316 12.08 -17.10 17.80
C LEU A 316 12.96 -16.54 18.93
N ILE A 317 13.51 -17.41 19.78
CA ILE A 317 14.37 -17.03 20.93
C ILE A 317 15.68 -16.43 20.41
N ASP A 318 16.36 -17.13 19.52
CA ASP A 318 17.63 -16.66 18.95
C ASP A 318 17.46 -15.39 18.13
N THR A 319 16.29 -15.23 17.46
CA THR A 319 15.96 -14.01 16.74
C THR A 319 15.76 -12.83 17.69
N GLU A 320 15.08 -13.05 18.82
CA GLU A 320 14.89 -12.03 19.86
C GLU A 320 16.24 -11.60 20.44
N GLU A 321 17.10 -12.53 20.82
CA GLU A 321 18.44 -12.24 21.36
C GLU A 321 19.30 -11.48 20.35
N LYS A 322 19.31 -11.94 19.09
CA LYS A 322 20.01 -11.26 18.01
C LYS A 322 19.50 -9.81 17.86
N PHE A 323 18.19 -9.62 17.85
CA PHE A 323 17.60 -8.27 17.73
C PHE A 323 18.04 -7.36 18.87
N ILE A 324 18.00 -7.83 20.12
CA ILE A 324 18.37 -7.04 21.28
C ILE A 324 19.85 -6.61 21.19
N ASN A 325 20.73 -7.51 20.76
CA ASN A 325 22.17 -7.20 20.63
C ASN A 325 22.42 -6.21 19.48
N ASP A 326 21.83 -6.46 18.32
CA ASP A 326 22.01 -5.63 17.13
C ASP A 326 21.45 -4.21 17.32
N ILE A 327 20.27 -4.07 17.96
CA ILE A 327 19.67 -2.75 18.17
C ILE A 327 20.44 -1.92 19.20
N LYS A 328 21.01 -2.55 20.23
CA LYS A 328 21.90 -1.89 21.21
C LYS A 328 23.16 -1.35 20.52
N GLN A 329 23.78 -2.18 19.65
CA GLN A 329 24.94 -1.77 18.89
C GLN A 329 24.60 -0.64 17.91
N TYR A 330 23.51 -0.79 17.16
CA TYR A 330 23.10 0.21 16.15
C TYR A 330 22.78 1.56 16.78
N LEU A 331 22.08 1.59 17.91
CA LEU A 331 21.76 2.84 18.60
C LEU A 331 22.99 3.50 19.22
N LYS A 332 23.96 2.73 19.69
CA LYS A 332 25.24 3.28 20.15
C LYS A 332 25.98 3.96 19.00
N GLU A 333 26.06 3.32 17.83
CA GLU A 333 26.65 3.92 16.62
C GLU A 333 25.89 5.17 16.12
N TYR A 334 24.59 5.27 16.45
CA TYR A 334 23.73 6.37 15.99
C TYR A 334 23.78 7.60 16.89
N TYR A 335 24.03 7.43 18.20
CA TYR A 335 24.07 8.52 19.19
C TYR A 335 25.50 8.98 19.53
N ASP A 336 26.55 8.22 19.16
CA ASP A 336 27.95 8.63 19.19
C ASP A 336 28.32 9.43 17.92
#